data_c8e9610136ecba1e15953df3170c573f
#
_entry.id   c8e9610136ecba1e15953df3170c573f
#
_cell.length_a   1.000
_cell.length_b   1.000
_cell.length_c   1.000
_cell.angle_alpha   90.00
_cell.angle_beta   90.00
_cell.angle_gamma   90.00
#
_symmetry.space_group_name_H-M   'P 1'
#
loop_
_entity.id
_entity.type
_entity.pdbx_description
1 polymer ?
#
loop_
_entity_poly.entity_id
_entity_poly.type
_entity_poly.pdbx_seq_one_letter_code
_entity_poly.pdbx_strand_id
1 'polypeptide(L)'
;IYPGFKFSVFSYVVSLLRPEIIRDLDLPSHGLQILPLESTVTPMDNGDYLAGWADWDETRRELVRHSPRDAEAMVEFGRLMQHMAMAVKPILGMVPPDPASMAPSDLMGLLKLGGHFRSLGAERFHALYKLMTMSSADYLDEWYEFDTLKATKSASGIIGTFLGPRSPGSAYVLLHHYMGEIDGAFRAWGFQKGGTGAISEAIANAARAHGCEIRTDASVERVLVNGETATGVVLTNGDELRAPIVISGLDPRLTFTRLLDPRQLPTDLVDGVSRYKFRGSSGKVNLALSGLPEFAALKHDKDLMARAARGAFSISPSMEYLERAYDDAKYGQFSRN
;
A
#
# COMPACT_ATOMS: atom_id res chain seq x y z
N ILE A 1 4.33 20.39 -13.74
CA ILE A 1 4.19 21.04 -12.43
C ILE A 1 5.37 22.01 -12.25
N TYR A 2 6.60 21.52 -12.17
CA TYR A 2 7.79 22.39 -12.13
C TYR A 2 8.78 21.92 -13.21
N PRO A 3 9.22 22.79 -14.15
CA PRO A 3 10.08 22.40 -15.26
C PRO A 3 11.37 21.73 -14.76
N GLY A 4 11.76 20.62 -15.40
CA GLY A 4 12.96 19.86 -15.06
C GLY A 4 12.78 18.82 -13.94
N PHE A 5 11.63 18.80 -13.23
CA PHE A 5 11.33 17.84 -12.18
C PHE A 5 10.22 16.88 -12.59
N LYS A 6 10.36 15.61 -12.19
CA LYS A 6 9.32 14.58 -12.29
C LYS A 6 8.84 14.24 -10.89
N PHE A 7 7.53 14.19 -10.70
CA PHE A 7 6.93 13.92 -9.41
C PHE A 7 6.03 12.69 -9.47
N SER A 8 6.11 11.85 -8.44
CA SER A 8 5.09 10.84 -8.16
C SER A 8 3.93 11.53 -7.42
N VAL A 9 2.78 11.70 -8.07
CA VAL A 9 1.70 12.53 -7.51
C VAL A 9 1.00 11.84 -6.34
N PHE A 10 0.69 10.54 -6.44
CA PHE A 10 -0.10 9.83 -5.43
C PHE A 10 0.74 8.87 -4.58
N SER A 11 1.52 8.01 -5.19
CA SER A 11 2.40 7.08 -4.48
C SER A 11 3.84 7.58 -4.51
N TYR A 12 4.70 7.04 -3.64
CA TYR A 12 6.12 7.37 -3.58
C TYR A 12 7.01 6.14 -3.72
N VAL A 13 6.51 4.96 -3.41
CA VAL A 13 7.24 3.69 -3.48
C VAL A 13 6.41 2.62 -4.17
N VAL A 14 7.09 1.57 -4.63
CA VAL A 14 6.52 0.35 -5.21
C VAL A 14 6.90 -0.82 -4.34
N SER A 15 5.93 -1.67 -4.01
CA SER A 15 6.14 -2.90 -3.24
C SER A 15 5.06 -3.94 -3.54
N LEU A 16 3.82 -3.51 -3.73
CA LEU A 16 2.65 -4.39 -3.80
C LEU A 16 2.13 -4.61 -5.24
N LEU A 17 2.85 -4.12 -6.27
CA LEU A 17 2.54 -4.51 -7.65
C LEU A 17 2.81 -6.01 -7.80
N ARG A 18 1.77 -6.75 -8.15
CA ARG A 18 1.82 -8.21 -8.17
C ARG A 18 2.84 -8.71 -9.21
N PRO A 19 3.74 -9.64 -8.84
CA PRO A 19 4.75 -10.19 -9.75
C PRO A 19 4.14 -10.84 -11.00
N GLU A 20 2.93 -11.41 -10.87
CA GLU A 20 2.22 -11.99 -12.01
C GLU A 20 1.89 -10.94 -13.07
N ILE A 21 1.47 -9.73 -12.66
CA ILE A 21 1.17 -8.63 -13.58
C ILE A 21 2.45 -8.16 -14.28
N ILE A 22 3.57 -8.04 -13.54
CA ILE A 22 4.87 -7.65 -14.10
C ILE A 22 5.30 -8.67 -15.16
N ARG A 23 5.19 -9.95 -14.86
CA ARG A 23 5.57 -11.05 -15.75
C ARG A 23 4.64 -11.18 -16.95
N ASP A 24 3.31 -11.20 -16.71
CA ASP A 24 2.33 -11.51 -17.75
C ASP A 24 2.22 -10.40 -18.80
N LEU A 25 2.56 -9.17 -18.41
CA LEU A 25 2.64 -8.00 -19.30
C LEU A 25 4.07 -7.70 -19.76
N ASP A 26 5.07 -8.47 -19.32
CA ASP A 26 6.49 -8.23 -19.60
C ASP A 26 6.90 -6.76 -19.40
N LEU A 27 6.49 -6.18 -18.27
CA LEU A 27 6.66 -4.76 -17.99
C LEU A 27 8.12 -4.27 -18.06
N PRO A 28 9.16 -5.07 -17.70
CA PRO A 28 10.56 -4.67 -17.87
C PRO A 28 10.89 -4.33 -19.33
N SER A 29 10.44 -5.13 -20.31
CA SER A 29 10.63 -4.86 -21.75
C SER A 29 9.88 -3.61 -22.22
N HIS A 30 8.88 -3.17 -21.46
CA HIS A 30 8.10 -1.96 -21.69
C HIS A 30 8.55 -0.74 -20.87
N GLY A 31 9.71 -0.86 -20.17
CA GLY A 31 10.36 0.27 -19.49
C GLY A 31 10.18 0.30 -17.97
N LEU A 32 9.59 -0.73 -17.34
CA LEU A 32 9.52 -0.81 -15.88
C LEU A 32 10.93 -1.03 -15.31
N GLN A 33 11.39 -0.14 -14.46
CA GLN A 33 12.64 -0.31 -13.72
C GLN A 33 12.43 0.14 -12.28
N ILE A 34 12.45 -0.82 -11.36
CA ILE A 34 12.29 -0.57 -9.91
C ILE A 34 13.68 -0.56 -9.27
N LEU A 35 13.98 0.48 -8.51
CA LEU A 35 15.22 0.67 -7.78
C LEU A 35 14.92 0.38 -6.30
N PRO A 36 15.45 -0.71 -5.72
CA PRO A 36 15.22 -1.02 -4.30
C PRO A 36 15.67 0.11 -3.38
N LEU A 37 14.95 0.34 -2.28
CA LEU A 37 15.37 1.26 -1.23
C LEU A 37 16.62 0.70 -0.53
N GLU A 38 17.65 1.53 -0.39
CA GLU A 38 18.89 1.14 0.31
C GLU A 38 18.75 1.24 1.83
N SER A 39 17.83 2.10 2.30
CA SER A 39 17.64 2.36 3.73
C SER A 39 16.27 2.88 4.09
N THR A 40 15.95 2.76 5.37
CA THR A 40 14.94 3.59 6.06
C THR A 40 15.58 4.15 7.31
N VAL A 41 15.67 5.47 7.43
CA VAL A 41 16.33 6.16 8.54
C VAL A 41 15.32 6.99 9.32
N THR A 42 15.33 6.84 10.64
CA THR A 42 14.52 7.61 11.58
C THR A 42 15.47 8.47 12.42
N PRO A 43 15.62 9.78 12.11
CA PRO A 43 16.35 10.68 12.97
C PRO A 43 15.57 10.91 14.28
N MET A 44 16.28 11.03 15.39
CA MET A 44 15.71 11.22 16.73
C MET A 44 16.07 12.60 17.31
N ASP A 45 15.25 13.08 18.23
CA ASP A 45 15.39 14.40 18.84
C ASP A 45 16.66 14.55 19.71
N ASN A 46 17.19 13.42 20.20
CA ASN A 46 18.43 13.38 20.98
C ASN A 46 19.70 13.51 20.12
N GLY A 47 19.56 13.71 18.80
CA GLY A 47 20.67 13.80 17.86
C GLY A 47 21.21 12.47 17.37
N ASP A 48 20.60 11.36 17.77
CA ASP A 48 20.89 10.01 17.29
C ASP A 48 19.90 9.61 16.17
N TYR A 49 20.03 8.41 15.64
CA TYR A 49 19.15 7.89 14.56
C TYR A 49 18.98 6.38 14.71
N LEU A 50 17.91 5.85 14.16
CA LEU A 50 17.72 4.42 13.89
C LEU A 50 17.74 4.21 12.39
N ALA A 51 18.56 3.28 11.89
CA ALA A 51 18.60 2.95 10.47
C ALA A 51 18.34 1.45 10.22
N GLY A 52 17.46 1.18 9.27
CA GLY A 52 17.33 -0.13 8.63
C GLY A 52 17.98 -0.07 7.24
N TRP A 53 18.89 -0.98 6.96
CA TRP A 53 19.63 -1.08 5.72
C TRP A 53 19.13 -2.25 4.86
N ALA A 54 19.44 -2.24 3.58
CA ALA A 54 19.19 -3.40 2.71
C ALA A 54 19.97 -4.63 3.19
N ASP A 55 21.17 -4.43 3.74
CA ASP A 55 21.95 -5.47 4.38
C ASP A 55 21.43 -5.76 5.80
N TRP A 56 21.15 -7.04 6.05
CA TRP A 56 20.60 -7.50 7.32
C TRP A 56 21.60 -7.37 8.48
N ASP A 57 22.85 -7.69 8.24
CA ASP A 57 23.87 -7.65 9.30
C ASP A 57 24.16 -6.20 9.72
N GLU A 58 24.09 -5.26 8.79
CA GLU A 58 24.17 -3.84 9.10
C GLU A 58 22.97 -3.36 9.91
N THR A 59 21.76 -3.76 9.52
CA THR A 59 20.53 -3.46 10.27
C THR A 59 20.58 -4.02 11.68
N ARG A 60 21.10 -5.25 11.82
CA ARG A 60 21.27 -5.88 13.14
C ARG A 60 22.28 -5.14 14.00
N ARG A 61 23.43 -4.75 13.44
CA ARG A 61 24.44 -3.97 14.18
C ARG A 61 23.88 -2.63 14.63
N GLU A 62 23.13 -1.96 13.78
CA GLU A 62 22.46 -0.70 14.11
C GLU A 62 21.46 -0.89 15.25
N LEU A 63 20.66 -1.94 15.19
CA LEU A 63 19.65 -2.19 16.21
C LEU A 63 20.27 -2.60 17.58
N VAL A 64 21.35 -3.39 17.56
CA VAL A 64 22.10 -3.75 18.80
C VAL A 64 22.59 -2.51 19.54
N ARG A 65 22.90 -1.44 18.83
CA ARG A 65 23.32 -0.16 19.42
C ARG A 65 22.23 0.46 20.32
N HIS A 66 20.96 0.18 20.01
CA HIS A 66 19.79 0.69 20.76
C HIS A 66 19.21 -0.34 21.72
N SER A 67 18.98 -1.56 21.26
CA SER A 67 18.44 -2.68 22.04
C SER A 67 18.94 -4.02 21.51
N PRO A 68 19.87 -4.69 22.23
CA PRO A 68 20.29 -6.05 21.89
C PRO A 68 19.11 -7.05 21.87
N ARG A 69 18.17 -6.90 22.80
CA ARG A 69 16.96 -7.72 22.89
C ARG A 69 16.12 -7.61 21.62
N ASP A 70 15.89 -6.39 21.13
CA ASP A 70 15.07 -6.15 19.93
C ASP A 70 15.77 -6.67 18.67
N ALA A 71 17.11 -6.62 18.63
CA ALA A 71 17.89 -7.19 17.54
C ALA A 71 17.75 -8.72 17.45
N GLU A 72 17.64 -9.41 18.59
CA GLU A 72 17.37 -10.85 18.64
C GLU A 72 15.92 -11.16 18.26
N ALA A 73 14.96 -10.44 18.84
CA ALA A 73 13.53 -10.61 18.57
C ALA A 73 13.18 -10.38 17.10
N MET A 74 13.88 -9.50 16.41
CA MET A 74 13.60 -9.12 15.02
C MET A 74 13.73 -10.29 14.03
N VAL A 75 14.60 -11.27 14.31
CA VAL A 75 14.74 -12.46 13.45
C VAL A 75 13.48 -13.32 13.51
N GLU A 76 12.98 -13.57 14.71
CA GLU A 76 11.79 -14.40 14.93
C GLU A 76 10.53 -13.68 14.46
N PHE A 77 10.40 -12.41 14.79
CA PHE A 77 9.35 -11.54 14.28
C PHE A 77 9.29 -11.55 12.75
N GLY A 78 10.43 -11.40 12.08
CA GLY A 78 10.50 -11.41 10.62
C GLY A 78 10.03 -12.74 10.02
N ARG A 79 10.42 -13.87 10.61
CA ARG A 79 9.97 -15.20 10.19
C ARG A 79 8.46 -15.39 10.38
N LEU A 80 7.92 -14.97 11.52
CA LEU A 80 6.48 -15.03 11.77
C LEU A 80 5.70 -14.20 10.77
N MET A 81 6.10 -12.95 10.56
CA MET A 81 5.43 -12.04 9.61
C MET A 81 5.49 -12.59 8.18
N GLN A 82 6.60 -13.20 7.77
CA GLN A 82 6.70 -13.87 6.47
C GLN A 82 5.73 -15.04 6.35
N HIS A 83 5.64 -15.91 7.36
CA HIS A 83 4.69 -17.01 7.36
C HIS A 83 3.24 -16.52 7.30
N MET A 84 2.91 -15.47 8.04
CA MET A 84 1.57 -14.89 8.03
C MET A 84 1.25 -14.21 6.69
N ALA A 85 2.19 -13.50 6.11
CA ALA A 85 2.04 -12.92 4.79
C ALA A 85 1.79 -13.98 3.71
N MET A 86 2.55 -15.09 3.73
CA MET A 86 2.33 -16.21 2.81
C MET A 86 1.00 -16.93 3.04
N ALA A 87 0.47 -16.91 4.27
CA ALA A 87 -0.86 -17.45 4.56
C ALA A 87 -1.99 -16.56 4.01
N VAL A 88 -1.79 -15.24 3.98
CA VAL A 88 -2.80 -14.27 3.51
C VAL A 88 -2.73 -14.03 2.00
N LYS A 89 -1.54 -14.05 1.42
CA LYS A 89 -1.31 -13.74 -0.02
C LYS A 89 -2.27 -14.46 -0.98
N PRO A 90 -2.56 -15.78 -0.85
CA PRO A 90 -3.52 -16.47 -1.72
C PRO A 90 -4.96 -15.96 -1.58
N ILE A 91 -5.34 -15.49 -0.39
CA ILE A 91 -6.71 -15.00 -0.10
C ILE A 91 -6.97 -13.68 -0.84
N LEU A 92 -5.96 -12.81 -0.95
CA LEU A 92 -6.07 -11.52 -1.64
C LEU A 92 -6.41 -11.66 -3.14
N GLY A 93 -6.11 -12.79 -3.75
CA GLY A 93 -6.43 -13.09 -5.15
C GLY A 93 -7.79 -13.77 -5.36
N MET A 94 -8.52 -14.09 -4.29
CA MET A 94 -9.82 -14.76 -4.38
C MET A 94 -10.95 -13.75 -4.58
N VAL A 95 -11.93 -14.13 -5.38
CA VAL A 95 -13.26 -13.52 -5.30
C VAL A 95 -13.88 -13.99 -3.99
N PRO A 96 -14.25 -13.10 -3.05
CA PRO A 96 -14.80 -13.50 -1.77
C PRO A 96 -16.09 -14.30 -1.98
N PRO A 97 -16.22 -15.53 -1.44
CA PRO A 97 -17.48 -16.25 -1.48
C PRO A 97 -18.49 -15.57 -0.57
N ASP A 98 -19.76 -15.47 -1.01
CA ASP A 98 -20.83 -14.95 -0.18
C ASP A 98 -21.23 -16.00 0.88
N PRO A 99 -21.06 -15.73 2.19
CA PRO A 99 -21.40 -16.68 3.25
C PRO A 99 -22.92 -16.87 3.42
N ALA A 100 -23.74 -15.96 2.87
CA ALA A 100 -25.19 -16.06 2.90
C ALA A 100 -25.78 -16.76 1.65
N SER A 101 -24.95 -17.00 0.63
CA SER A 101 -25.36 -17.63 -0.63
C SER A 101 -25.35 -19.16 -0.52
N MET A 102 -26.35 -19.79 -1.13
CA MET A 102 -26.41 -21.25 -1.31
C MET A 102 -25.93 -21.69 -2.70
N ALA A 103 -25.36 -20.76 -3.48
CA ALA A 103 -24.82 -21.10 -4.79
C ALA A 103 -23.64 -22.08 -4.67
N PRO A 104 -23.55 -23.10 -5.54
CA PRO A 104 -22.46 -24.10 -5.46
C PRO A 104 -21.06 -23.48 -5.54
N SER A 105 -20.90 -22.38 -6.29
CA SER A 105 -19.63 -21.63 -6.39
C SER A 105 -19.20 -21.04 -5.05
N ASP A 106 -20.14 -20.46 -4.28
CA ASP A 106 -19.86 -19.83 -2.99
C ASP A 106 -19.58 -20.90 -1.94
N LEU A 107 -20.39 -21.97 -1.90
CA LEU A 107 -20.16 -23.10 -1.00
C LEU A 107 -18.77 -23.74 -1.22
N MET A 108 -18.38 -23.92 -2.48
CA MET A 108 -17.04 -24.42 -2.81
C MET A 108 -15.94 -23.43 -2.42
N GLY A 109 -16.17 -22.14 -2.60
CA GLY A 109 -15.28 -21.06 -2.15
C GLY A 109 -15.07 -21.08 -0.65
N LEU A 110 -16.16 -21.19 0.12
CA LEU A 110 -16.13 -21.32 1.60
C LEU A 110 -15.40 -22.57 2.05
N LEU A 111 -15.62 -23.71 1.39
CA LEU A 111 -14.91 -24.95 1.70
C LEU A 111 -13.40 -24.83 1.44
N LYS A 112 -13.00 -24.23 0.32
CA LYS A 112 -11.58 -23.97 0.00
C LYS A 112 -10.95 -23.05 1.04
N LEU A 113 -11.64 -21.97 1.40
CA LEU A 113 -11.16 -21.00 2.42
C LEU A 113 -11.03 -21.67 3.78
N GLY A 114 -12.05 -22.43 4.21
CA GLY A 114 -12.02 -23.21 5.46
C GLY A 114 -10.91 -24.25 5.47
N GLY A 115 -10.69 -24.96 4.36
CA GLY A 115 -9.58 -25.89 4.18
C GLY A 115 -8.22 -25.20 4.30
N HIS A 116 -8.09 -24.02 3.70
CA HIS A 116 -6.87 -23.21 3.80
C HIS A 116 -6.56 -22.81 5.25
N PHE A 117 -7.54 -22.25 5.98
CA PHE A 117 -7.34 -21.91 7.40
C PHE A 117 -7.05 -23.12 8.27
N ARG A 118 -7.70 -24.25 8.01
CA ARG A 118 -7.44 -25.50 8.73
C ARG A 118 -6.00 -26.00 8.48
N SER A 119 -5.46 -25.81 7.28
CA SER A 119 -4.10 -26.24 6.92
C SER A 119 -3.01 -25.44 7.65
N LEU A 120 -3.32 -24.23 8.16
CA LEU A 120 -2.39 -23.44 8.95
C LEU A 120 -2.08 -24.08 10.32
N GLY A 121 -2.99 -24.91 10.84
CA GLY A 121 -2.94 -25.42 12.22
C GLY A 121 -3.34 -24.35 13.25
N ALA A 122 -3.60 -24.79 14.47
CA ALA A 122 -4.17 -23.94 15.52
C ALA A 122 -3.27 -22.74 15.86
N GLU A 123 -1.98 -22.98 16.03
CA GLU A 123 -1.02 -21.94 16.45
C GLU A 123 -0.94 -20.79 15.42
N ARG A 124 -0.73 -21.13 14.13
CA ARG A 124 -0.66 -20.11 13.08
C ARG A 124 -1.98 -19.43 12.82
N PHE A 125 -3.09 -20.16 12.97
CA PHE A 125 -4.41 -19.56 12.85
C PHE A 125 -4.65 -18.53 13.97
N HIS A 126 -4.27 -18.83 15.22
CA HIS A 126 -4.37 -17.88 16.32
C HIS A 126 -3.44 -16.66 16.10
N ALA A 127 -2.21 -16.87 15.63
CA ALA A 127 -1.30 -15.78 15.31
C ALA A 127 -1.87 -14.85 14.21
N LEU A 128 -2.48 -15.43 13.18
CA LEU A 128 -3.16 -14.67 12.13
C LEU A 128 -4.38 -13.91 12.66
N TYR A 129 -5.22 -14.58 13.45
CA TYR A 129 -6.40 -13.95 14.06
C TYR A 129 -6.00 -12.75 14.95
N LYS A 130 -4.93 -12.91 15.73
CA LYS A 130 -4.34 -11.86 16.53
C LYS A 130 -3.90 -10.66 15.69
N LEU A 131 -3.15 -10.89 14.61
CA LEU A 131 -2.75 -9.86 13.65
C LEU A 131 -3.93 -9.14 13.01
N MET A 132 -5.02 -9.83 12.71
CA MET A 132 -6.20 -9.24 12.09
C MET A 132 -7.02 -8.36 13.04
N THR A 133 -6.90 -8.53 14.34
CA THR A 133 -7.75 -7.87 15.33
C THR A 133 -7.04 -6.88 16.23
N MET A 134 -5.72 -7.05 16.46
CA MET A 134 -4.95 -6.17 17.34
C MET A 134 -4.61 -4.83 16.69
N SER A 135 -4.29 -3.86 17.53
CA SER A 135 -3.56 -2.67 17.12
C SER A 135 -2.09 -2.99 16.81
N SER A 136 -1.47 -2.22 15.93
CA SER A 136 -0.02 -2.37 15.67
C SER A 136 0.81 -2.01 16.89
N ALA A 137 0.34 -1.08 17.73
CA ALA A 137 1.00 -0.71 18.97
C ALA A 137 1.06 -1.91 19.94
N ASP A 138 -0.10 -2.47 20.30
CA ASP A 138 -0.17 -3.61 21.22
C ASP A 138 0.58 -4.82 20.68
N TYR A 139 0.47 -5.07 19.36
CA TYR A 139 1.16 -6.19 18.73
C TYR A 139 2.68 -6.03 18.78
N LEU A 140 3.21 -4.81 18.53
CA LEU A 140 4.65 -4.55 18.55
C LEU A 140 5.20 -4.47 20.00
N ASP A 141 4.40 -4.10 20.99
CA ASP A 141 4.77 -4.11 22.41
C ASP A 141 5.07 -5.53 22.93
N GLU A 142 4.50 -6.56 22.35
CA GLU A 142 4.83 -7.95 22.70
C GLU A 142 6.22 -8.38 22.21
N TRP A 143 6.76 -7.71 21.19
CA TRP A 143 8.01 -8.09 20.54
C TRP A 143 9.18 -7.20 20.91
N TYR A 144 8.97 -5.89 21.05
CA TYR A 144 10.03 -4.89 21.15
C TYR A 144 9.87 -3.98 22.35
N GLU A 145 11.00 -3.52 22.85
CA GLU A 145 11.05 -2.53 23.95
C GLU A 145 11.39 -1.12 23.45
N PHE A 146 12.19 -0.99 22.39
CA PHE A 146 12.63 0.30 21.86
C PHE A 146 11.52 1.02 21.10
N ASP A 147 11.03 2.12 21.67
CA ASP A 147 9.81 2.79 21.18
C ASP A 147 9.95 3.33 19.76
N THR A 148 11.10 3.91 19.41
CA THR A 148 11.38 4.40 18.05
C THR A 148 11.31 3.26 17.01
N LEU A 149 11.79 2.06 17.33
CA LEU A 149 11.66 0.90 16.45
C LEU A 149 10.19 0.52 16.24
N LYS A 150 9.42 0.47 17.33
CA LYS A 150 7.98 0.18 17.28
C LYS A 150 7.25 1.21 16.42
N ALA A 151 7.50 2.49 16.65
CA ALA A 151 6.90 3.58 15.89
C ALA A 151 7.24 3.50 14.39
N THR A 152 8.53 3.31 14.06
CA THR A 152 8.96 3.18 12.65
C THR A 152 8.30 1.99 11.95
N LYS A 153 8.17 0.85 12.64
CA LYS A 153 7.44 -0.31 12.10
C LYS A 153 5.96 -0.04 11.99
N SER A 154 5.35 0.58 13.01
CA SER A 154 3.92 0.88 13.06
C SER A 154 3.47 1.88 11.99
N ALA A 155 4.37 2.73 11.48
CA ALA A 155 4.08 3.59 10.34
C ALA A 155 3.54 2.80 9.13
N SER A 156 4.04 1.57 8.90
CA SER A 156 3.47 0.67 7.88
C SER A 156 2.09 0.12 8.25
N GLY A 157 1.66 0.21 9.50
CA GLY A 157 0.34 -0.22 9.99
C GLY A 157 -0.78 0.79 9.76
N ILE A 158 -0.47 1.99 9.29
CA ILE A 158 -1.44 3.07 9.10
C ILE A 158 -1.51 3.58 7.65
N ILE A 159 -0.58 3.19 6.78
CA ILE A 159 -0.54 3.64 5.38
C ILE A 159 -1.82 3.22 4.65
N GLY A 160 -2.46 4.17 3.97
CA GLY A 160 -3.66 3.93 3.16
C GLY A 160 -4.95 3.72 3.95
N THR A 161 -4.94 4.01 5.25
CA THR A 161 -6.09 3.83 6.15
C THR A 161 -6.41 5.13 6.90
N PHE A 162 -7.58 5.17 7.53
CA PHE A 162 -7.93 6.19 8.51
C PHE A 162 -7.87 5.59 9.92
N LEU A 163 -6.67 5.11 10.28
CA LEU A 163 -6.36 4.44 11.55
C LEU A 163 -5.11 5.07 12.16
N GLY A 164 -5.03 5.05 13.50
CA GLY A 164 -3.80 5.29 14.24
C GLY A 164 -3.14 3.98 14.67
N PRO A 165 -1.91 4.02 15.19
CA PRO A 165 -1.18 2.84 15.63
C PRO A 165 -1.90 2.06 16.74
N ARG A 166 -2.71 2.71 17.58
CA ARG A 166 -3.53 2.09 18.65
C ARG A 166 -4.92 1.65 18.18
N SER A 167 -5.25 1.85 16.90
CA SER A 167 -6.53 1.42 16.35
C SER A 167 -6.55 -0.09 16.10
N PRO A 168 -7.61 -0.83 16.50
CA PRO A 168 -7.78 -2.25 16.17
C PRO A 168 -7.70 -2.49 14.68
N GLY A 169 -7.03 -3.57 14.27
CA GLY A 169 -6.82 -3.94 12.87
C GLY A 169 -5.59 -3.31 12.22
N SER A 170 -4.93 -2.33 12.85
CA SER A 170 -3.70 -1.74 12.29
C SER A 170 -2.52 -2.74 12.23
N ALA A 171 -2.52 -3.79 13.05
CA ALA A 171 -1.55 -4.88 12.93
C ALA A 171 -1.73 -5.69 11.63
N TYR A 172 -2.97 -5.82 11.12
CA TYR A 172 -3.19 -6.44 9.81
C TYR A 172 -2.67 -5.55 8.67
N VAL A 173 -2.84 -4.24 8.78
CA VAL A 173 -2.29 -3.31 7.78
C VAL A 173 -0.76 -3.39 7.75
N LEU A 174 -0.11 -3.52 8.93
CA LEU A 174 1.31 -3.80 9.02
C LEU A 174 1.68 -5.11 8.30
N LEU A 175 0.95 -6.21 8.54
CA LEU A 175 1.15 -7.48 7.85
C LEU A 175 0.97 -7.34 6.33
N HIS A 176 -0.03 -6.58 5.88
CA HIS A 176 -0.28 -6.35 4.46
C HIS A 176 0.96 -5.76 3.76
N HIS A 177 1.63 -4.81 4.38
CA HIS A 177 2.85 -4.21 3.85
C HIS A 177 4.09 -5.12 3.89
N TYR A 178 4.03 -6.22 4.65
CA TYR A 178 5.05 -7.28 4.58
C TYR A 178 4.90 -8.19 3.36
N MET A 179 3.77 -8.14 2.64
CA MET A 179 3.53 -8.98 1.46
C MET A 179 4.19 -8.44 0.18
N GLY A 180 4.79 -7.25 0.24
CA GLY A 180 5.47 -6.64 -0.89
C GLY A 180 6.68 -7.45 -1.36
N GLU A 181 6.90 -7.47 -2.68
CA GLU A 181 7.97 -8.22 -3.31
C GLU A 181 8.54 -7.43 -4.50
N ILE A 182 9.85 -7.39 -4.62
CA ILE A 182 10.56 -6.84 -5.78
C ILE A 182 11.60 -7.87 -6.20
N ASP A 183 11.54 -8.35 -7.43
CA ASP A 183 12.48 -9.33 -8.03
C ASP A 183 12.74 -10.55 -7.14
N GLY A 184 11.70 -11.08 -6.48
CA GLY A 184 11.79 -12.20 -5.56
C GLY A 184 12.26 -11.84 -4.15
N ALA A 185 12.67 -10.60 -3.90
CA ALA A 185 13.01 -10.13 -2.57
C ALA A 185 11.73 -9.75 -1.80
N PHE A 186 11.41 -10.56 -0.80
CA PHE A 186 10.25 -10.37 0.07
C PHE A 186 10.42 -9.14 0.97
N ARG A 187 9.35 -8.40 1.21
CA ARG A 187 9.33 -7.16 1.98
C ARG A 187 10.21 -6.04 1.37
N ALA A 188 10.58 -6.17 0.11
CA ALA A 188 11.33 -5.14 -0.58
C ALA A 188 10.42 -3.97 -0.99
N TRP A 189 10.95 -2.77 -0.84
CA TRP A 189 10.32 -1.53 -1.30
C TRP A 189 11.28 -0.84 -2.25
N GLY A 190 10.76 -0.16 -3.26
CA GLY A 190 11.59 0.49 -4.24
C GLY A 190 10.99 1.76 -4.81
N PHE A 191 11.83 2.54 -5.45
CA PHE A 191 11.43 3.67 -6.27
C PHE A 191 11.30 3.23 -7.73
N GLN A 192 10.25 3.68 -8.41
CA GLN A 192 10.19 3.55 -9.86
C GLN A 192 11.07 4.62 -10.52
N LYS A 193 11.98 4.21 -11.38
CA LYS A 193 12.78 5.15 -12.18
C LYS A 193 11.86 6.00 -13.07
N GLY A 194 11.96 7.31 -12.93
CA GLY A 194 11.08 8.25 -13.62
C GLY A 194 9.77 8.57 -12.89
N GLY A 195 9.61 8.11 -11.63
CA GLY A 195 8.42 8.28 -10.81
C GLY A 195 7.36 7.21 -11.09
N THR A 196 6.31 7.18 -10.25
CA THR A 196 5.26 6.14 -10.35
C THR A 196 4.44 6.23 -11.65
N GLY A 197 4.42 7.38 -12.33
CA GLY A 197 3.83 7.50 -13.66
C GLY A 197 4.48 6.60 -14.71
N ALA A 198 5.76 6.25 -14.53
CA ALA A 198 6.44 5.31 -15.43
C ALA A 198 5.91 3.86 -15.33
N ILE A 199 5.26 3.49 -14.22
CA ILE A 199 4.54 2.21 -14.12
C ILE A 199 3.34 2.21 -15.06
N SER A 200 2.54 3.29 -15.02
CA SER A 200 1.39 3.46 -15.90
C SER A 200 1.81 3.48 -17.37
N GLU A 201 2.95 4.13 -17.68
CA GLU A 201 3.46 4.17 -19.03
C GLU A 201 3.96 2.80 -19.52
N ALA A 202 4.62 2.01 -18.66
CA ALA A 202 5.02 0.65 -18.99
C ALA A 202 3.79 -0.24 -19.28
N ILE A 203 2.74 -0.14 -18.48
CA ILE A 203 1.47 -0.86 -18.71
C ILE A 203 0.81 -0.35 -20.01
N ALA A 204 0.81 0.95 -20.28
CA ALA A 204 0.28 1.52 -21.50
C ALA A 204 1.07 1.04 -22.75
N ASN A 205 2.39 0.94 -22.65
CA ASN A 205 3.22 0.41 -23.73
C ASN A 205 2.94 -1.07 -24.01
N ALA A 206 2.77 -1.87 -22.94
CA ALA A 206 2.34 -3.26 -23.10
C ALA A 206 0.95 -3.34 -23.78
N ALA A 207 -0.02 -2.52 -23.37
CA ALA A 207 -1.33 -2.47 -23.99
C ALA A 207 -1.26 -2.08 -25.48
N ARG A 208 -0.47 -1.07 -25.85
CA ARG A 208 -0.24 -0.67 -27.25
C ARG A 208 0.39 -1.80 -28.06
N ALA A 209 1.33 -2.52 -27.49
CA ALA A 209 1.95 -3.68 -28.15
C ALA A 209 0.92 -4.80 -28.47
N HIS A 210 -0.16 -4.88 -27.68
CA HIS A 210 -1.30 -5.76 -27.92
C HIS A 210 -2.41 -5.13 -28.77
N GLY A 211 -2.16 -3.97 -29.39
CA GLY A 211 -3.11 -3.32 -30.31
C GLY A 211 -4.17 -2.46 -29.63
N CYS A 212 -4.04 -2.16 -28.35
CA CYS A 212 -4.99 -1.26 -27.66
C CYS A 212 -4.78 0.19 -28.11
N GLU A 213 -5.85 0.89 -28.44
CA GLU A 213 -5.87 2.34 -28.63
C GLU A 213 -6.03 3.01 -27.26
N ILE A 214 -5.14 3.95 -26.95
CA ILE A 214 -5.20 4.75 -25.72
C ILE A 214 -5.44 6.21 -26.10
N ARG A 215 -6.54 6.78 -25.60
CA ARG A 215 -6.90 8.20 -25.77
C ARG A 215 -6.72 8.93 -24.45
N THR A 216 -5.91 9.98 -24.46
CA THR A 216 -5.81 10.98 -23.40
C THR A 216 -6.76 12.15 -23.70
N ASP A 217 -7.02 12.99 -22.70
CA ASP A 217 -7.94 14.13 -22.81
C ASP A 217 -9.35 13.74 -23.31
N ALA A 218 -9.72 12.49 -23.07
CA ALA A 218 -10.97 11.86 -23.47
C ALA A 218 -11.84 11.53 -22.24
N SER A 219 -12.23 12.56 -21.51
CA SER A 219 -13.03 12.42 -20.30
C SER A 219 -14.40 11.81 -20.62
N VAL A 220 -14.77 10.74 -19.92
CA VAL A 220 -16.08 10.09 -20.06
C VAL A 220 -17.12 10.87 -19.26
N GLU A 221 -18.19 11.29 -19.93
CA GLU A 221 -19.34 11.95 -19.31
C GLU A 221 -20.33 10.94 -18.72
N ARG A 222 -20.67 9.89 -19.51
CA ARG A 222 -21.61 8.87 -19.10
C ARG A 222 -21.42 7.55 -19.84
N VAL A 223 -21.92 6.48 -19.25
CA VAL A 223 -22.04 5.17 -19.90
C VAL A 223 -23.35 5.10 -20.69
N LEU A 224 -23.30 4.59 -21.92
CA LEU A 224 -24.45 4.30 -22.72
C LEU A 224 -25.09 2.99 -22.29
N VAL A 225 -26.37 3.02 -21.97
CA VAL A 225 -27.15 1.84 -21.56
C VAL A 225 -28.33 1.64 -22.50
N ASN A 226 -28.55 0.40 -22.87
CA ASN A 226 -29.77 -0.04 -23.63
C ASN A 226 -30.41 -1.19 -22.86
N GLY A 227 -31.57 -0.93 -22.26
CA GLY A 227 -32.16 -1.84 -21.27
C GLY A 227 -31.22 -2.01 -20.07
N GLU A 228 -30.79 -3.23 -19.79
CA GLU A 228 -29.89 -3.58 -18.69
C GLU A 228 -28.42 -3.74 -19.13
N THR A 229 -28.09 -3.37 -20.37
CA THR A 229 -26.78 -3.63 -20.97
C THR A 229 -26.03 -2.34 -21.27
N ALA A 230 -24.77 -2.25 -20.78
CA ALA A 230 -23.86 -1.19 -21.19
C ALA A 230 -23.42 -1.42 -22.65
N THR A 231 -23.49 -0.38 -23.48
CA THR A 231 -23.24 -0.46 -24.94
C THR A 231 -22.14 0.50 -25.41
N GLY A 232 -21.50 1.22 -24.53
CA GLY A 232 -20.46 2.18 -24.86
C GLY A 232 -20.37 3.31 -23.85
N VAL A 233 -19.70 4.38 -24.24
CA VAL A 233 -19.53 5.59 -23.44
C VAL A 233 -19.74 6.84 -24.31
N VAL A 234 -20.10 7.95 -23.67
CA VAL A 234 -20.10 9.29 -24.26
C VAL A 234 -19.00 10.10 -23.62
N LEU A 235 -18.20 10.75 -24.42
CA LEU A 235 -17.17 11.68 -23.98
C LEU A 235 -17.76 13.07 -23.74
N THR A 236 -17.06 13.89 -22.96
CA THR A 236 -17.48 15.28 -22.65
C THR A 236 -17.55 16.19 -23.88
N ASN A 237 -16.88 15.83 -24.99
CA ASN A 237 -16.96 16.52 -26.26
C ASN A 237 -18.16 16.06 -27.11
N GLY A 238 -18.96 15.11 -26.65
CA GLY A 238 -20.14 14.56 -27.31
C GLY A 238 -19.88 13.32 -28.17
N ASP A 239 -18.63 12.88 -28.33
CA ASP A 239 -18.32 11.68 -29.11
C ASP A 239 -18.87 10.43 -28.41
N GLU A 240 -19.47 9.54 -29.17
CA GLU A 240 -19.95 8.23 -28.73
C GLU A 240 -18.98 7.13 -29.16
N LEU A 241 -18.52 6.34 -28.17
CA LEU A 241 -17.70 5.15 -28.41
C LEU A 241 -18.51 3.91 -28.05
N ARG A 242 -18.79 3.06 -29.04
CA ARG A 242 -19.58 1.84 -28.87
C ARG A 242 -18.67 0.63 -28.61
N ALA A 243 -19.04 -0.18 -27.62
CA ALA A 243 -18.36 -1.43 -27.30
C ALA A 243 -19.33 -2.41 -26.63
N PRO A 244 -19.18 -3.72 -26.88
CA PRO A 244 -20.02 -4.74 -26.24
C PRO A 244 -19.70 -4.94 -24.75
N ILE A 245 -18.54 -4.49 -24.29
CA ILE A 245 -18.10 -4.54 -22.89
C ILE A 245 -17.53 -3.16 -22.52
N VAL A 246 -17.98 -2.63 -21.40
CA VAL A 246 -17.47 -1.40 -20.80
C VAL A 246 -16.88 -1.73 -19.43
N ILE A 247 -15.58 -1.43 -19.26
CA ILE A 247 -14.86 -1.65 -18.00
C ILE A 247 -14.55 -0.30 -17.38
N SER A 248 -14.99 -0.06 -16.14
CA SER A 248 -14.64 1.13 -15.38
C SER A 248 -13.53 0.83 -14.38
N GLY A 249 -12.41 1.56 -14.48
CA GLY A 249 -11.34 1.57 -13.49
C GLY A 249 -11.50 2.68 -12.44
N LEU A 250 -12.61 3.44 -12.47
CA LEU A 250 -12.93 4.45 -11.48
C LEU A 250 -13.46 3.81 -10.19
N ASP A 251 -13.50 4.59 -9.11
CA ASP A 251 -14.15 4.11 -7.90
C ASP A 251 -15.66 3.82 -8.15
N PRO A 252 -16.25 2.86 -7.40
CA PRO A 252 -17.63 2.46 -7.61
C PRO A 252 -18.62 3.62 -7.44
N ARG A 253 -18.34 4.56 -6.54
CA ARG A 253 -19.25 5.69 -6.32
C ARG A 253 -19.34 6.59 -7.55
N LEU A 254 -18.20 6.96 -8.15
CA LEU A 254 -18.19 7.74 -9.39
C LEU A 254 -18.87 6.96 -10.53
N THR A 255 -18.54 5.68 -10.69
CA THR A 255 -19.11 4.83 -11.73
C THR A 255 -20.64 4.74 -11.62
N PHE A 256 -21.16 4.36 -10.45
CA PHE A 256 -22.58 4.05 -10.30
C PHE A 256 -23.47 5.25 -9.91
N THR A 257 -22.90 6.39 -9.49
CA THR A 257 -23.71 7.56 -9.12
C THR A 257 -23.52 8.75 -10.06
N ARG A 258 -22.50 8.73 -10.95
CA ARG A 258 -22.24 9.82 -11.89
C ARG A 258 -22.23 9.39 -13.35
N LEU A 259 -21.58 8.25 -13.67
CA LEU A 259 -21.51 7.78 -15.06
C LEU A 259 -22.74 6.98 -15.50
N LEU A 260 -23.52 6.48 -14.56
CA LEU A 260 -24.81 5.81 -14.78
C LEU A 260 -25.92 6.59 -14.08
N ASP A 261 -27.14 6.46 -14.57
CA ASP A 261 -28.32 7.00 -13.89
C ASP A 261 -28.69 6.06 -12.73
N PRO A 262 -28.58 6.51 -11.46
CA PRO A 262 -28.89 5.65 -10.30
C PRO A 262 -30.32 5.09 -10.31
N ARG A 263 -31.27 5.75 -11.01
CA ARG A 263 -32.65 5.28 -11.13
C ARG A 263 -32.81 4.03 -11.99
N GLN A 264 -31.82 3.71 -12.80
CA GLN A 264 -31.77 2.52 -13.66
C GLN A 264 -31.04 1.36 -13.00
N LEU A 265 -30.54 1.53 -11.77
CA LEU A 265 -29.76 0.55 -11.06
C LEU A 265 -30.57 -0.07 -9.91
N PRO A 266 -30.24 -1.31 -9.48
CA PRO A 266 -30.82 -1.88 -8.27
C PRO A 266 -30.57 -0.99 -7.06
N THR A 267 -31.63 -0.78 -6.25
CA THR A 267 -31.58 0.13 -5.10
C THR A 267 -30.55 -0.27 -4.07
N ASP A 268 -30.39 -1.57 -3.83
CA ASP A 268 -29.40 -2.13 -2.90
C ASP A 268 -27.96 -1.86 -3.34
N LEU A 269 -27.68 -1.89 -4.65
CA LEU A 269 -26.38 -1.51 -5.21
C LEU A 269 -26.09 -0.02 -4.97
N VAL A 270 -27.05 0.86 -5.29
CA VAL A 270 -26.90 2.31 -5.10
C VAL A 270 -26.71 2.65 -3.63
N ASP A 271 -27.49 2.05 -2.75
CA ASP A 271 -27.41 2.21 -1.31
C ASP A 271 -26.05 1.69 -0.78
N GLY A 272 -25.60 0.54 -1.23
CA GLY A 272 -24.31 -0.05 -0.86
C GLY A 272 -23.16 0.87 -1.23
N VAL A 273 -23.11 1.31 -2.50
CA VAL A 273 -22.07 2.20 -3.01
C VAL A 273 -22.09 3.58 -2.33
N SER A 274 -23.28 4.12 -2.05
CA SER A 274 -23.41 5.42 -1.37
C SER A 274 -22.88 5.41 0.07
N ARG A 275 -22.83 4.24 0.71
CA ARG A 275 -22.28 4.06 2.07
C ARG A 275 -20.76 3.94 2.10
N TYR A 276 -20.08 3.80 0.97
CA TYR A 276 -18.61 3.74 0.94
C TYR A 276 -18.02 5.03 1.50
N LYS A 277 -17.08 4.86 2.43
CA LYS A 277 -16.36 5.95 3.07
C LYS A 277 -15.00 6.10 2.41
N PHE A 278 -14.78 7.20 1.72
CA PHE A 278 -13.51 7.57 1.11
C PHE A 278 -12.77 8.54 2.04
N ARG A 279 -12.14 7.99 3.08
CA ARG A 279 -11.37 8.78 4.04
C ARG A 279 -9.92 8.32 4.02
N GLY A 280 -9.00 9.29 3.98
CA GLY A 280 -7.58 9.10 4.18
C GLY A 280 -7.08 10.05 5.27
N SER A 281 -6.04 9.64 5.98
CA SER A 281 -5.35 10.44 7.00
C SER A 281 -4.04 11.02 6.50
N SER A 282 -3.66 10.77 5.25
CA SER A 282 -2.35 11.15 4.73
C SER A 282 -2.44 12.28 3.72
N GLY A 283 -1.60 13.28 3.88
CA GLY A 283 -1.29 14.28 2.87
C GLY A 283 0.04 13.96 2.19
N LYS A 284 0.19 14.32 0.93
CA LYS A 284 1.46 14.21 0.20
C LYS A 284 1.89 15.56 -0.35
N VAL A 285 3.13 15.95 -0.04
CA VAL A 285 3.76 17.15 -0.57
C VAL A 285 4.94 16.74 -1.46
N ASN A 286 4.98 17.25 -2.67
CA ASN A 286 6.12 17.10 -3.57
C ASN A 286 6.94 18.38 -3.55
N LEU A 287 8.24 18.26 -3.30
CA LEU A 287 9.15 19.42 -3.17
C LEU A 287 10.18 19.38 -4.30
N ALA A 288 10.32 20.49 -5.00
CA ALA A 288 11.46 20.74 -5.89
C ALA A 288 12.52 21.48 -5.07
N LEU A 289 13.64 20.83 -4.81
CA LEU A 289 14.69 21.34 -3.92
C LEU A 289 15.95 21.68 -4.74
N SER A 290 16.67 22.70 -4.31
CA SER A 290 17.98 23.06 -4.85
C SER A 290 19.12 22.14 -4.38
N GLY A 291 18.88 21.32 -3.36
CA GLY A 291 19.80 20.34 -2.80
C GLY A 291 19.05 19.33 -1.93
N LEU A 292 19.72 18.26 -1.55
CA LEU A 292 19.15 17.27 -0.62
C LEU A 292 19.04 17.87 0.79
N PRO A 293 17.99 17.51 1.56
CA PRO A 293 17.86 17.93 2.95
C PRO A 293 18.99 17.33 3.80
N GLU A 294 19.49 18.10 4.74
CA GLU A 294 20.46 17.64 5.74
C GLU A 294 19.75 17.41 7.08
N PHE A 295 19.96 16.24 7.66
CA PHE A 295 19.41 15.89 8.98
C PHE A 295 20.49 16.08 10.06
N ALA A 296 20.14 16.80 11.13
CA ALA A 296 21.06 17.10 12.21
C ALA A 296 21.71 15.84 12.85
N ALA A 297 20.95 14.74 12.92
CA ALA A 297 21.41 13.46 13.42
C ALA A 297 22.52 12.80 12.56
N LEU A 298 22.61 13.16 11.28
CA LEU A 298 23.54 12.56 10.31
C LEU A 298 24.61 13.54 9.82
N LYS A 299 24.58 14.80 10.25
CA LYS A 299 25.45 15.89 9.71
C LYS A 299 26.95 15.65 9.87
N HIS A 300 27.35 14.79 10.80
CA HIS A 300 28.74 14.49 11.10
C HIS A 300 29.36 13.43 10.20
N ASP A 301 28.53 12.69 9.44
CA ASP A 301 28.95 11.63 8.53
C ASP A 301 28.31 11.85 7.16
N LYS A 302 29.07 12.44 6.23
CA LYS A 302 28.59 12.74 4.89
C LYS A 302 28.32 11.49 4.04
N ASP A 303 29.08 10.42 4.26
CA ASP A 303 28.92 9.18 3.51
C ASP A 303 27.65 8.47 3.98
N LEU A 304 27.40 8.44 5.29
CA LEU A 304 26.17 7.96 5.86
C LEU A 304 24.95 8.75 5.38
N MET A 305 25.06 10.09 5.35
CA MET A 305 23.99 10.95 4.86
C MET A 305 23.69 10.70 3.36
N ALA A 306 24.72 10.60 2.54
CA ALA A 306 24.58 10.31 1.11
C ALA A 306 23.95 8.92 0.87
N ARG A 307 24.30 7.94 1.67
CA ARG A 307 23.74 6.60 1.63
C ARG A 307 22.29 6.60 2.11
N ALA A 308 21.95 7.27 3.20
CA ALA A 308 20.60 7.41 3.72
C ALA A 308 19.67 8.11 2.72
N ALA A 309 20.19 9.09 1.96
CA ALA A 309 19.44 9.80 0.93
C ALA A 309 19.02 8.93 -0.28
N ARG A 310 19.58 7.72 -0.43
CA ARG A 310 19.11 6.72 -1.42
C ARG A 310 17.97 5.83 -0.90
N GLY A 311 17.46 6.14 0.27
CA GLY A 311 16.36 5.44 0.92
C GLY A 311 15.22 6.38 1.31
N ALA A 312 14.56 6.05 2.40
CA ALA A 312 13.47 6.82 2.96
C ALA A 312 13.83 7.34 4.37
N PHE A 313 13.36 8.53 4.69
CA PHE A 313 13.39 9.05 6.05
C PHE A 313 11.99 8.95 6.66
N SER A 314 11.91 8.42 7.88
CA SER A 314 10.69 8.34 8.66
C SER A 314 10.81 9.24 9.89
N ILE A 315 9.95 10.24 10.02
CA ILE A 315 9.89 11.05 11.23
C ILE A 315 8.83 10.43 12.14
N SER A 316 9.24 9.45 12.91
CA SER A 316 8.39 8.68 13.83
C SER A 316 9.16 8.33 15.10
N PRO A 317 9.47 9.35 15.94
CA PRO A 317 10.33 9.16 17.10
C PRO A 317 9.71 8.29 18.19
N SER A 318 8.37 8.24 18.28
CA SER A 318 7.65 7.46 19.28
C SER A 318 6.25 7.02 18.78
N MET A 319 5.69 6.00 19.43
CA MET A 319 4.30 5.57 19.18
C MET A 319 3.30 6.67 19.51
N GLU A 320 3.56 7.40 20.58
CA GLU A 320 2.72 8.52 21.00
C GLU A 320 2.68 9.64 19.97
N TYR A 321 3.83 9.93 19.33
CA TYR A 321 3.90 10.91 18.24
C TYR A 321 2.94 10.55 17.08
N LEU A 322 2.94 9.29 16.65
CA LEU A 322 2.06 8.83 15.59
C LEU A 322 0.58 8.83 16.00
N GLU A 323 0.28 8.44 17.25
CA GLU A 323 -1.11 8.41 17.74
C GLU A 323 -1.69 9.82 17.85
N ARG A 324 -0.94 10.79 18.35
CA ARG A 324 -1.36 12.20 18.40
C ARG A 324 -1.66 12.77 17.02
N ALA A 325 -0.81 12.48 16.04
CA ALA A 325 -1.05 12.91 14.66
C ALA A 325 -2.36 12.32 14.12
N TYR A 326 -2.68 11.07 14.44
CA TYR A 326 -3.96 10.45 14.09
C TYR A 326 -5.13 11.07 14.85
N ASP A 327 -5.00 11.35 16.13
CA ASP A 327 -6.06 11.99 16.92
C ASP A 327 -6.43 13.35 16.34
N ASP A 328 -5.46 14.19 15.97
CA ASP A 328 -5.71 15.44 15.29
C ASP A 328 -6.50 15.21 13.98
N ALA A 329 -6.08 14.28 13.14
CA ALA A 329 -6.77 13.95 11.89
C ALA A 329 -8.18 13.40 12.12
N LYS A 330 -8.38 12.57 13.13
CA LYS A 330 -9.68 11.99 13.53
C LYS A 330 -10.70 13.04 13.89
N TYR A 331 -10.27 14.14 14.51
CA TYR A 331 -11.10 15.28 14.83
C TYR A 331 -11.12 16.36 13.73
N GLY A 332 -10.59 16.08 12.56
CA GLY A 332 -10.58 16.99 11.42
C GLY A 332 -9.60 18.15 11.57
N GLN A 333 -8.60 17.99 12.44
CA GLN A 333 -7.57 18.97 12.67
C GLN A 333 -6.31 18.61 11.86
N PHE A 334 -5.53 19.63 11.55
CA PHE A 334 -4.19 19.47 11.00
C PHE A 334 -3.22 19.18 12.16
N SER A 335 -2.45 18.08 12.06
CA SER A 335 -1.44 17.79 13.08
C SER A 335 -0.33 18.84 13.07
N ARG A 336 0.06 19.26 14.26
CA ARG A 336 1.12 20.25 14.49
C ARG A 336 2.40 19.61 15.04
N ASN A 337 2.40 18.30 15.24
CA ASN A 337 3.55 17.53 15.71
C ASN A 337 4.33 16.94 14.55
#